data_39228a1b0ad8fa2b21dc10bd0bb7d6c9
#
_entry.id   39228a1b0ad8fa2b21dc10bd0bb7d6c9
#
_cell.length_a   1.000
_cell.length_b   1.000
_cell.length_c   1.000
_cell.angle_alpha   90.00
_cell.angle_beta   90.00
_cell.angle_gamma   90.00
#
_symmetry.space_group_name_H-M   'P 1'
#
loop_
_entity.id
_entity.type
_entity.pdbx_description
1 polymer ?
#
loop_
_entity_poly.entity_id
_entity_poly.type
_entity_poly.pdbx_seq_one_letter_code
_entity_poly.pdbx_strand_id
1 'polypeptide(L)'
;MAKWVYKFHEGSAAMRNLLGGKGCNLAEMTNLGMPIPQGFTVTTEACTEYYNCGKQISQEIQDQIFEAITWLEGINGKKFGDTEDPLLVSVRSGARASMPGMMDTILNLGLNDVAVEGFAKKTGNPRFAYDSYRRFIQMYSDVVMEVPKSYFEKIIDEMKEAKGVHFDTDLTADDLKELAAKFKAVYKDAMNGEEFPQNPTEQLMGAVKAVFRSWDNPRAIVYRRMNDIPGDWGT
;
A
#
# COMPACT_ATOMS: atom_id res chain seq x y z
N MET A 1 12.89 22.55 10.51
CA MET A 1 12.40 21.39 9.72
C MET A 1 11.00 21.07 10.16
N ALA A 2 10.06 20.99 9.25
CA ALA A 2 8.68 20.56 9.58
C ALA A 2 8.67 19.06 9.89
N LYS A 3 7.82 18.62 10.80
CA LYS A 3 7.65 17.19 11.10
C LYS A 3 6.46 16.64 10.33
N TRP A 4 6.76 15.86 9.29
CA TRP A 4 5.78 15.29 8.36
C TRP A 4 5.38 13.86 8.70
N VAL A 5 6.22 13.14 9.50
CA VAL A 5 6.02 11.72 9.82
C VAL A 5 6.06 11.52 11.32
N TYR A 6 5.07 10.79 11.84
CA TYR A 6 4.92 10.45 13.26
C TYR A 6 4.84 8.93 13.41
N LYS A 7 5.79 8.36 14.15
CA LYS A 7 5.67 6.97 14.62
C LYS A 7 4.46 6.88 15.55
N PHE A 8 3.80 5.73 15.62
CA PHE A 8 2.56 5.63 16.40
C PHE A 8 2.73 6.09 17.84
N HIS A 9 3.84 5.76 18.51
CA HIS A 9 4.11 6.19 19.89
C HIS A 9 4.36 7.70 20.06
N GLU A 10 4.55 8.43 18.96
CA GLU A 10 4.76 9.90 18.99
C GLU A 10 3.45 10.68 18.84
N GLY A 11 2.33 10.00 18.56
CA GLY A 11 1.02 10.62 18.39
C GLY A 11 0.07 10.33 19.54
N SER A 12 -1.14 10.86 19.45
CA SER A 12 -2.24 10.62 20.40
C SER A 12 -3.60 10.83 19.75
N ALA A 13 -4.67 10.42 20.43
CA ALA A 13 -6.06 10.63 19.99
C ALA A 13 -6.40 12.12 19.76
N ALA A 14 -5.76 13.03 20.49
CA ALA A 14 -5.95 14.47 20.34
C ALA A 14 -5.43 15.04 19.00
N MET A 15 -4.56 14.32 18.31
CA MET A 15 -3.91 14.78 17.08
C MET A 15 -4.67 14.40 15.81
N ARG A 16 -5.99 14.25 15.89
CA ARG A 16 -6.84 13.78 14.77
C ARG A 16 -6.70 14.65 13.52
N ASN A 17 -6.57 15.96 13.67
CA ASN A 17 -6.43 16.84 12.52
C ASN A 17 -5.13 16.63 11.75
N LEU A 18 -4.06 16.25 12.44
CA LEU A 18 -2.73 16.05 11.87
C LEU A 18 -2.54 14.61 11.38
N LEU A 19 -2.96 13.63 12.19
CA LEU A 19 -2.71 12.21 11.93
C LEU A 19 -3.89 11.51 11.24
N GLY A 20 -5.00 12.20 11.04
CA GLY A 20 -6.24 11.61 10.56
C GLY A 20 -6.89 10.68 11.56
N GLY A 21 -8.07 10.16 11.23
CA GLY A 21 -8.84 9.31 12.14
C GLY A 21 -8.18 7.97 12.46
N LYS A 22 -7.58 7.31 11.45
CA LYS A 22 -6.88 6.04 11.67
C LYS A 22 -5.55 6.25 12.40
N GLY A 23 -4.77 7.24 11.98
CA GLY A 23 -3.46 7.52 12.57
C GLY A 23 -3.53 7.87 14.04
N CYS A 24 -4.43 8.77 14.45
CA CYS A 24 -4.59 9.15 15.84
C CYS A 24 -5.08 7.99 16.73
N ASN A 25 -5.97 7.13 16.20
CA ASN A 25 -6.44 5.96 16.96
C ASN A 25 -5.36 4.89 17.09
N LEU A 26 -4.56 4.64 16.04
CA LEU A 26 -3.43 3.72 16.13
C LEU A 26 -2.38 4.22 17.12
N ALA A 27 -2.13 5.53 17.14
CA ALA A 27 -1.25 6.14 18.15
C ALA A 27 -1.76 5.92 19.56
N GLU A 28 -3.04 6.18 19.80
CA GLU A 28 -3.66 5.96 21.11
C GLU A 28 -3.60 4.51 21.55
N MET A 29 -3.95 3.56 20.67
CA MET A 29 -3.87 2.14 20.97
C MET A 29 -2.43 1.70 21.28
N THR A 30 -1.43 2.23 20.58
CA THR A 30 -0.03 1.98 20.87
C THR A 30 0.35 2.45 22.25
N ASN A 31 -0.03 3.67 22.61
CA ASN A 31 0.27 4.28 23.91
C ASN A 31 -0.45 3.58 25.08
N LEU A 32 -1.61 2.98 24.81
CA LEU A 32 -2.32 2.13 25.78
C LEU A 32 -1.72 0.72 25.91
N GLY A 33 -0.69 0.39 25.16
CA GLY A 33 -0.04 -0.92 25.18
C GLY A 33 -0.82 -2.03 24.51
N MET A 34 -1.77 -1.70 23.63
CA MET A 34 -2.53 -2.70 22.89
C MET A 34 -1.64 -3.44 21.89
N PRO A 35 -1.84 -4.75 21.66
CA PRO A 35 -1.02 -5.56 20.77
C PRO A 35 -1.36 -5.29 19.28
N ILE A 36 -1.01 -4.12 18.79
CA ILE A 36 -1.18 -3.73 17.40
C ILE A 36 0.18 -3.72 16.67
N PRO A 37 0.20 -3.99 15.36
CA PRO A 37 1.41 -3.81 14.56
C PRO A 37 1.93 -2.39 14.67
N GLN A 38 3.24 -2.23 14.80
CA GLN A 38 3.87 -0.91 14.79
C GLN A 38 3.87 -0.29 13.39
N GLY A 39 3.92 1.02 13.36
CA GLY A 39 3.91 1.78 12.14
C GLY A 39 4.08 3.27 12.37
N PHE A 40 3.87 4.03 11.32
CA PHE A 40 3.93 5.49 11.36
C PHE A 40 2.85 6.12 10.48
N THR A 41 2.56 7.36 10.72
CA THR A 41 1.60 8.16 9.95
C THR A 41 2.34 9.28 9.23
N VAL A 42 2.14 9.38 7.93
CA VAL A 42 2.47 10.58 7.15
C VAL A 42 1.29 11.55 7.33
N THR A 43 1.56 12.79 7.71
CA THR A 43 0.52 13.72 8.16
C THR A 43 -0.43 14.16 7.04
N THR A 44 -1.62 14.61 7.43
CA THR A 44 -2.56 15.25 6.48
C THR A 44 -1.99 16.52 5.88
N GLU A 45 -1.10 17.22 6.59
CA GLU A 45 -0.38 18.39 6.09
C GLU A 45 0.59 18.01 4.96
N ALA A 46 1.24 16.83 5.03
CA ALA A 46 2.08 16.34 3.94
C ALA A 46 1.26 16.08 2.67
N CYS A 47 0.02 15.61 2.80
CA CYS A 47 -0.90 15.49 1.67
C CYS A 47 -1.24 16.86 1.08
N THR A 48 -1.52 17.86 1.90
CA THR A 48 -1.76 19.24 1.44
C THR A 48 -0.53 19.80 0.72
N GLU A 49 0.66 19.58 1.29
CA GLU A 49 1.92 20.01 0.66
C GLU A 49 2.16 19.34 -0.70
N TYR A 50 1.83 18.04 -0.82
CA TYR A 50 1.88 17.34 -2.10
C TYR A 50 1.06 18.06 -3.18
N TYR A 51 -0.16 18.55 -2.86
CA TYR A 51 -0.97 19.29 -3.80
C TYR A 51 -0.41 20.70 -4.09
N ASN A 52 0.11 21.39 -3.07
CA ASN A 52 0.73 22.71 -3.21
C ASN A 52 1.99 22.66 -4.08
N CYS A 53 2.74 21.57 -4.01
CA CYS A 53 3.96 21.33 -4.81
C CYS A 53 3.69 20.68 -6.17
N GLY A 54 2.50 20.84 -6.75
CA GLY A 54 2.17 20.33 -8.08
C GLY A 54 2.11 18.81 -8.15
N LYS A 55 1.59 18.18 -7.11
CA LYS A 55 1.46 16.71 -6.96
C LYS A 55 2.82 15.99 -6.94
N GLN A 56 3.78 16.59 -6.28
CA GLN A 56 5.09 16.00 -6.00
C GLN A 56 5.33 15.92 -4.49
N ILE A 57 5.92 14.80 -4.06
CA ILE A 57 6.32 14.62 -2.66
C ILE A 57 7.71 15.24 -2.50
N SER A 58 7.85 16.23 -1.62
CA SER A 58 9.12 16.92 -1.38
C SER A 58 10.17 15.95 -0.85
N GLN A 59 11.45 16.26 -1.09
CA GLN A 59 12.56 15.45 -0.60
C GLN A 59 12.54 15.32 0.93
N GLU A 60 12.17 16.39 1.64
CA GLU A 60 12.06 16.38 3.10
C GLU A 60 11.03 15.36 3.61
N ILE A 61 9.87 15.24 2.95
CA ILE A 61 8.86 14.24 3.28
C ILE A 61 9.38 12.83 2.98
N GLN A 62 10.02 12.64 1.82
CA GLN A 62 10.61 11.36 1.44
C GLN A 62 11.65 10.89 2.44
N ASP A 63 12.56 11.77 2.85
CA ASP A 63 13.64 11.46 3.81
C ASP A 63 13.06 11.02 5.17
N GLN A 64 12.00 11.68 5.65
CA GLN A 64 11.33 11.31 6.89
C GLN A 64 10.59 9.97 6.78
N ILE A 65 10.02 9.65 5.61
CA ILE A 65 9.41 8.33 5.35
C ILE A 65 10.48 7.24 5.40
N PHE A 66 11.63 7.44 4.77
CA PHE A 66 12.72 6.45 4.76
C PHE A 66 13.35 6.26 6.15
N GLU A 67 13.49 7.34 6.92
CA GLU A 67 13.91 7.25 8.32
C GLU A 67 12.92 6.42 9.15
N ALA A 68 11.62 6.62 8.95
CA ALA A 68 10.58 5.86 9.63
C ALA A 68 10.57 4.38 9.21
N ILE A 69 10.83 4.06 7.95
CA ILE A 69 11.02 2.67 7.48
C ILE A 69 12.23 2.03 8.16
N THR A 70 13.36 2.73 8.21
CA THR A 70 14.56 2.23 8.90
C THR A 70 14.30 1.94 10.38
N TRP A 71 13.56 2.81 11.06
CA TRP A 71 13.11 2.57 12.42
C TRP A 71 12.22 1.33 12.51
N LEU A 72 11.25 1.19 11.59
CA LEU A 72 10.32 0.05 11.56
C LEU A 72 11.05 -1.28 11.31
N GLU A 73 12.06 -1.28 10.45
CA GLU A 73 12.95 -2.43 10.25
C GLU A 73 13.63 -2.84 11.56
N GLY A 74 14.16 -1.86 12.29
CA GLY A 74 14.86 -2.09 13.57
C GLY A 74 13.99 -2.77 14.62
N ILE A 75 12.74 -2.30 14.79
CA ILE A 75 11.82 -2.87 15.80
C ILE A 75 11.24 -4.23 15.41
N ASN A 76 11.15 -4.53 14.12
CA ASN A 76 10.65 -5.82 13.63
C ASN A 76 11.77 -6.85 13.44
N GLY A 77 13.04 -6.43 13.43
CA GLY A 77 14.17 -7.30 13.12
C GLY A 77 14.16 -7.83 11.67
N LYS A 78 13.48 -7.10 10.76
CA LYS A 78 13.33 -7.46 9.35
C LYS A 78 13.73 -6.29 8.47
N LYS A 79 14.16 -6.58 7.25
CA LYS A 79 14.48 -5.56 6.25
C LYS A 79 13.37 -5.42 5.21
N PHE A 80 13.07 -4.18 4.85
CA PHE A 80 12.18 -3.87 3.74
C PHE A 80 12.86 -4.27 2.43
N GLY A 81 12.24 -5.24 1.72
CA GLY A 81 12.83 -5.80 0.51
C GLY A 81 13.88 -6.89 0.72
N ASP A 82 14.00 -7.44 1.93
CA ASP A 82 14.87 -8.61 2.19
C ASP A 82 14.45 -9.78 1.30
N THR A 83 15.45 -10.53 0.86
CA THR A 83 15.27 -11.69 0.00
C THR A 83 14.91 -12.97 0.74
N GLU A 84 15.08 -13.02 2.06
CA GLU A 84 14.83 -14.21 2.89
C GLU A 84 13.62 -14.04 3.81
N ASP A 85 13.56 -12.93 4.55
CA ASP A 85 12.47 -12.63 5.50
C ASP A 85 12.04 -11.15 5.35
N PRO A 86 11.36 -10.79 4.26
CA PRO A 86 11.04 -9.40 3.96
C PRO A 86 10.09 -8.78 4.99
N LEU A 87 10.37 -7.54 5.38
CA LEU A 87 9.37 -6.67 6.00
C LEU A 87 8.35 -6.28 4.93
N LEU A 88 7.09 -6.62 5.13
CA LEU A 88 5.99 -6.20 4.27
C LEU A 88 5.22 -5.08 4.96
N VAL A 89 4.88 -4.05 4.21
CA VAL A 89 4.10 -2.91 4.72
C VAL A 89 2.87 -2.67 3.88
N SER A 90 1.90 -1.97 4.47
CA SER A 90 0.69 -1.51 3.79
C SER A 90 0.61 0.00 3.89
N VAL A 91 0.20 0.66 2.81
CA VAL A 91 -0.08 2.09 2.79
C VAL A 91 -1.58 2.30 2.72
N ARG A 92 -2.12 3.05 3.66
CA ARG A 92 -3.56 3.29 3.81
C ARG A 92 -3.85 4.76 4.00
N SER A 93 -4.99 5.20 3.52
CA SER A 93 -5.50 6.54 3.80
C SER A 93 -5.88 6.70 5.27
N GLY A 94 -5.68 7.89 5.81
CA GLY A 94 -5.97 8.24 7.19
C GLY A 94 -6.73 9.56 7.35
N ALA A 95 -7.62 9.93 6.42
CA ALA A 95 -8.34 11.21 6.45
C ALA A 95 -8.98 11.51 7.81
N ARG A 96 -9.11 12.80 8.13
CA ARG A 96 -9.72 13.29 9.39
C ARG A 96 -11.15 12.80 9.59
N ALA A 97 -11.92 12.72 8.51
CA ALA A 97 -13.24 12.13 8.46
C ALA A 97 -13.18 10.71 7.90
N SER A 98 -14.00 9.81 8.44
CA SER A 98 -14.12 8.46 7.88
C SER A 98 -14.81 8.52 6.53
N MET A 99 -14.16 7.95 5.51
CA MET A 99 -14.68 7.91 4.13
C MET A 99 -14.58 6.47 3.60
N PRO A 100 -15.45 5.55 4.07
CA PRO A 100 -15.37 4.13 3.74
C PRO A 100 -15.46 3.87 2.23
N GLY A 101 -14.51 3.13 1.67
CA GLY A 101 -14.48 2.77 0.25
C GLY A 101 -14.11 3.92 -0.71
N MET A 102 -13.87 5.14 -0.20
CA MET A 102 -13.57 6.29 -1.06
C MET A 102 -12.09 6.42 -1.39
N MET A 103 -11.21 5.95 -0.49
CA MET A 103 -9.78 6.10 -0.58
C MET A 103 -9.11 4.76 -0.85
N ASP A 104 -7.93 4.81 -1.44
CA ASP A 104 -7.19 3.62 -1.84
C ASP A 104 -6.33 3.05 -0.71
N THR A 105 -5.99 1.77 -0.85
CA THR A 105 -5.10 1.01 0.05
C THR A 105 -4.22 0.12 -0.80
N ILE A 106 -2.94 0.05 -0.48
CA ILE A 106 -2.00 -0.88 -1.13
C ILE A 106 -1.41 -1.78 -0.06
N LEU A 107 -1.50 -3.09 -0.25
CA LEU A 107 -1.03 -4.12 0.67
C LEU A 107 0.23 -4.80 0.13
N ASN A 108 0.99 -5.41 1.01
CA ASN A 108 2.14 -6.27 0.68
C ASN A 108 3.28 -5.57 -0.07
N LEU A 109 3.47 -4.28 0.15
CA LEU A 109 4.64 -3.56 -0.36
C LEU A 109 5.93 -4.18 0.18
N GLY A 110 6.92 -4.32 -0.67
CA GLY A 110 8.18 -5.00 -0.38
C GLY A 110 8.33 -6.37 -1.05
N LEU A 111 7.23 -6.95 -1.60
CA LEU A 111 7.33 -8.15 -2.42
C LEU A 111 7.87 -7.84 -3.82
N ASN A 112 8.74 -8.69 -4.30
CA ASN A 112 9.28 -8.72 -5.65
C ASN A 112 9.60 -10.17 -6.03
N ASP A 113 10.17 -10.40 -7.20
CA ASP A 113 10.44 -11.75 -7.72
C ASP A 113 11.37 -12.57 -6.82
N VAL A 114 12.30 -11.92 -6.12
CA VAL A 114 13.25 -12.58 -5.21
C VAL A 114 12.68 -12.71 -3.81
N ALA A 115 12.11 -11.64 -3.27
CA ALA A 115 11.56 -11.61 -1.92
C ALA A 115 10.40 -12.60 -1.72
N VAL A 116 9.57 -12.84 -2.75
CA VAL A 116 8.48 -13.83 -2.67
C VAL A 116 8.98 -15.25 -2.45
N GLU A 117 10.11 -15.64 -3.04
CA GLU A 117 10.73 -16.95 -2.84
C GLU A 117 11.21 -17.13 -1.40
N GLY A 118 11.87 -16.12 -0.83
CA GLY A 118 12.25 -16.14 0.58
C GLY A 118 11.05 -16.17 1.52
N PHE A 119 10.04 -15.37 1.22
CA PHE A 119 8.78 -15.33 1.98
C PHE A 119 8.05 -16.68 1.94
N ALA A 120 8.03 -17.36 0.79
CA ALA A 120 7.48 -18.72 0.66
C ALA A 120 8.23 -19.74 1.54
N LYS A 121 9.56 -19.69 1.54
CA LYS A 121 10.39 -20.57 2.40
C LYS A 121 10.19 -20.25 3.87
N LYS A 122 10.21 -18.97 4.25
CA LYS A 122 10.08 -18.55 5.64
C LYS A 122 8.74 -18.91 6.26
N THR A 123 7.65 -18.77 5.51
CA THR A 123 6.30 -19.11 5.97
C THR A 123 5.99 -20.60 5.89
N GLY A 124 6.77 -21.37 5.13
CA GLY A 124 6.45 -22.75 4.78
C GLY A 124 5.16 -22.90 3.97
N ASN A 125 4.68 -21.81 3.39
CA ASN A 125 3.42 -21.76 2.64
C ASN A 125 3.60 -21.02 1.31
N PRO A 126 4.11 -21.69 0.27
CA PRO A 126 4.30 -21.10 -1.05
C PRO A 126 3.01 -20.53 -1.66
N ARG A 127 1.88 -21.22 -1.43
CA ARG A 127 0.59 -20.77 -1.91
C ARG A 127 0.22 -19.39 -1.35
N PHE A 128 0.37 -19.21 -0.06
CA PHE A 128 0.12 -17.93 0.60
C PHE A 128 1.05 -16.83 0.07
N ALA A 129 2.34 -17.15 -0.10
CA ALA A 129 3.33 -16.18 -0.58
C ALA A 129 3.00 -15.70 -2.00
N TYR A 130 2.71 -16.62 -2.92
CA TYR A 130 2.37 -16.25 -4.31
C TYR A 130 0.99 -15.64 -4.45
N ASP A 131 0.01 -16.01 -3.62
CA ASP A 131 -1.28 -15.32 -3.58
C ASP A 131 -1.11 -13.86 -3.11
N SER A 132 -0.27 -13.63 -2.11
CA SER A 132 0.07 -12.29 -1.64
C SER A 132 0.77 -11.47 -2.72
N TYR A 133 1.69 -12.09 -3.47
CA TYR A 133 2.42 -11.41 -4.54
C TYR A 133 1.53 -11.06 -5.73
N ARG A 134 0.72 -12.00 -6.22
CA ARG A 134 -0.20 -11.72 -7.34
C ARG A 134 -1.20 -10.63 -6.99
N ARG A 135 -1.71 -10.61 -5.73
CA ARG A 135 -2.60 -9.56 -5.23
C ARG A 135 -1.90 -8.21 -5.16
N PHE A 136 -0.65 -8.20 -4.73
CA PHE A 136 0.16 -6.99 -4.72
C PHE A 136 0.35 -6.42 -6.12
N ILE A 137 0.72 -7.26 -7.10
CA ILE A 137 0.89 -6.83 -8.49
C ILE A 137 -0.41 -6.24 -9.04
N GLN A 138 -1.53 -6.92 -8.84
CA GLN A 138 -2.84 -6.43 -9.29
C GLN A 138 -3.21 -5.10 -8.64
N MET A 139 -3.10 -5.02 -7.32
CA MET A 139 -3.48 -3.82 -6.55
C MET A 139 -2.57 -2.63 -6.88
N TYR A 140 -1.27 -2.85 -6.99
CA TYR A 140 -0.32 -1.80 -7.38
C TYR A 140 -0.60 -1.32 -8.81
N SER A 141 -0.82 -2.23 -9.73
CA SER A 141 -1.12 -1.89 -11.12
C SER A 141 -2.41 -1.08 -11.26
N ASP A 142 -3.47 -1.49 -10.57
CA ASP A 142 -4.78 -0.81 -10.61
C ASP A 142 -4.73 0.55 -9.87
N VAL A 143 -4.25 0.56 -8.64
CA VAL A 143 -4.31 1.75 -7.78
C VAL A 143 -3.22 2.76 -8.11
N VAL A 144 -1.99 2.32 -8.31
CA VAL A 144 -0.85 3.24 -8.52
C VAL A 144 -0.72 3.64 -9.98
N MET A 145 -0.86 2.69 -10.90
CA MET A 145 -0.62 2.88 -12.33
C MET A 145 -1.90 3.00 -13.16
N GLU A 146 -3.07 2.88 -12.53
CA GLU A 146 -4.39 3.02 -13.17
C GLU A 146 -4.63 2.03 -14.33
N VAL A 147 -4.02 0.85 -14.25
CA VAL A 147 -4.28 -0.26 -15.17
C VAL A 147 -5.61 -0.92 -14.79
N PRO A 148 -6.60 -1.05 -15.71
CA PRO A 148 -7.92 -1.55 -15.35
C PRO A 148 -7.88 -2.93 -14.70
N LYS A 149 -8.49 -3.05 -13.52
CA LYS A 149 -8.58 -4.28 -12.72
C LYS A 149 -9.16 -5.46 -13.52
N SER A 150 -10.08 -5.18 -14.44
CA SER A 150 -10.73 -6.18 -15.28
C SER A 150 -9.74 -7.00 -16.13
N TYR A 151 -8.58 -6.45 -16.48
CA TYR A 151 -7.56 -7.19 -17.23
C TYR A 151 -7.00 -8.35 -16.40
N PHE A 152 -6.80 -8.13 -15.12
CA PHE A 152 -6.30 -9.15 -14.19
C PHE A 152 -7.38 -10.16 -13.83
N GLU A 153 -8.61 -9.71 -13.58
CA GLU A 153 -9.75 -10.56 -13.26
C GLU A 153 -10.04 -11.57 -14.39
N LYS A 154 -9.96 -11.12 -15.64
CA LYS A 154 -10.13 -11.99 -16.80
C LYS A 154 -9.11 -13.14 -16.82
N ILE A 155 -7.84 -12.86 -16.52
CA ILE A 155 -6.79 -13.88 -16.50
C ILE A 155 -7.01 -14.90 -15.36
N ILE A 156 -7.47 -14.44 -14.18
CA ILE A 156 -7.84 -15.34 -13.09
C ILE A 156 -8.97 -16.26 -13.51
N ASP A 157 -10.02 -15.73 -14.14
CA ASP A 157 -11.18 -16.50 -14.56
C ASP A 157 -10.82 -17.51 -15.65
N GLU A 158 -10.02 -17.11 -16.65
CA GLU A 158 -9.49 -18.01 -17.67
C GLU A 158 -8.67 -19.16 -17.07
N MET A 159 -7.85 -18.89 -16.05
CA MET A 159 -7.10 -19.93 -15.37
C MET A 159 -7.99 -20.88 -14.57
N LYS A 160 -8.99 -20.36 -13.85
CA LYS A 160 -9.96 -21.18 -13.12
C LYS A 160 -10.73 -22.10 -14.07
N GLU A 161 -11.18 -21.57 -15.21
CA GLU A 161 -11.86 -22.36 -16.23
C GLU A 161 -10.95 -23.47 -16.79
N ALA A 162 -9.72 -23.14 -17.15
CA ALA A 162 -8.74 -24.11 -17.67
C ALA A 162 -8.40 -25.23 -16.66
N LYS A 163 -8.43 -24.93 -15.35
CA LYS A 163 -8.18 -25.89 -14.27
C LYS A 163 -9.44 -26.61 -13.79
N GLY A 164 -10.63 -26.19 -14.22
CA GLY A 164 -11.90 -26.78 -13.79
C GLY A 164 -12.21 -26.49 -12.31
N VAL A 165 -11.78 -25.34 -11.79
CA VAL A 165 -12.02 -24.90 -10.41
C VAL A 165 -12.88 -23.64 -10.36
N HIS A 166 -13.54 -23.40 -9.21
CA HIS A 166 -14.50 -22.30 -9.09
C HIS A 166 -13.99 -21.13 -8.24
N PHE A 167 -13.16 -21.42 -7.24
CA PHE A 167 -12.69 -20.41 -6.28
C PHE A 167 -11.19 -20.15 -6.45
N ASP A 168 -10.77 -18.92 -6.17
CA ASP A 168 -9.33 -18.57 -6.12
C ASP A 168 -8.57 -19.44 -5.10
N THR A 169 -9.26 -19.89 -4.05
CA THR A 169 -8.70 -20.77 -3.02
C THR A 169 -8.35 -22.17 -3.52
N ASP A 170 -8.91 -22.58 -4.65
CA ASP A 170 -8.65 -23.89 -5.26
C ASP A 170 -7.38 -23.90 -6.12
N LEU A 171 -6.84 -22.73 -6.43
CA LEU A 171 -5.60 -22.59 -7.20
C LEU A 171 -4.39 -23.00 -6.35
N THR A 172 -3.47 -23.73 -6.97
CA THR A 172 -2.25 -24.21 -6.34
C THR A 172 -1.18 -23.10 -6.26
N ALA A 173 -0.10 -23.34 -5.52
CA ALA A 173 1.05 -22.42 -5.47
C ALA A 173 1.65 -22.19 -6.87
N ASP A 174 1.75 -23.24 -7.69
CA ASP A 174 2.29 -23.13 -9.07
C ASP A 174 1.35 -22.33 -9.97
N ASP A 175 0.02 -22.51 -9.84
CA ASP A 175 -0.97 -21.70 -10.54
C ASP A 175 -0.85 -20.21 -10.18
N LEU A 176 -0.69 -19.91 -8.89
CA LEU A 176 -0.54 -18.53 -8.42
C LEU A 176 0.80 -17.91 -8.85
N LYS A 177 1.86 -18.70 -8.93
CA LYS A 177 3.14 -18.27 -9.51
C LYS A 177 3.00 -17.93 -10.98
N GLU A 178 2.30 -18.77 -11.74
CA GLU A 178 1.98 -18.51 -13.14
C GLU A 178 1.11 -17.25 -13.31
N LEU A 179 0.11 -17.05 -12.44
CA LEU A 179 -0.70 -15.83 -12.42
C LEU A 179 0.13 -14.58 -12.16
N ALA A 180 1.06 -14.61 -11.20
CA ALA A 180 1.95 -13.49 -10.95
C ALA A 180 2.79 -13.13 -12.19
N ALA A 181 3.28 -14.12 -12.92
CA ALA A 181 4.00 -13.89 -14.17
C ALA A 181 3.10 -13.26 -15.25
N LYS A 182 1.88 -13.77 -15.42
CA LYS A 182 0.90 -13.22 -16.38
C LYS A 182 0.50 -11.79 -16.00
N PHE A 183 0.34 -11.49 -14.72
CA PHE A 183 0.01 -10.14 -14.24
C PHE A 183 1.13 -9.14 -14.54
N LYS A 184 2.39 -9.54 -14.37
CA LYS A 184 3.52 -8.69 -14.75
C LYS A 184 3.57 -8.45 -16.26
N ALA A 185 3.20 -9.44 -17.08
CA ALA A 185 3.08 -9.26 -18.52
C ALA A 185 1.98 -8.25 -18.88
N VAL A 186 0.81 -8.33 -18.25
CA VAL A 186 -0.27 -7.32 -18.43
C VAL A 186 0.19 -5.92 -18.03
N TYR A 187 0.88 -5.81 -16.90
CA TYR A 187 1.47 -4.54 -16.47
C TYR A 187 2.42 -3.98 -17.54
N LYS A 188 3.35 -4.81 -18.01
CA LYS A 188 4.34 -4.42 -19.02
C LYS A 188 3.68 -3.95 -20.33
N ASP A 189 2.66 -4.66 -20.78
CA ASP A 189 1.90 -4.28 -21.98
C ASP A 189 1.16 -2.96 -21.80
N ALA A 190 0.50 -2.77 -20.65
CA ALA A 190 -0.21 -1.55 -20.33
C ALA A 190 0.73 -0.33 -20.12
N MET A 191 1.96 -0.58 -19.67
CA MET A 191 2.97 0.44 -19.37
C MET A 191 4.00 0.63 -20.50
N ASN A 192 3.62 0.28 -21.74
CA ASN A 192 4.47 0.45 -22.93
C ASN A 192 5.86 -0.19 -22.84
N GLY A 193 5.93 -1.34 -22.20
CA GLY A 193 7.16 -2.14 -22.05
C GLY A 193 7.92 -1.95 -20.75
N GLU A 194 7.46 -1.09 -19.84
CA GLU A 194 8.06 -0.95 -18.52
C GLU A 194 7.80 -2.19 -17.65
N GLU A 195 8.84 -2.66 -16.97
CA GLU A 195 8.73 -3.80 -16.05
C GLU A 195 8.02 -3.40 -14.75
N PHE A 196 7.31 -4.37 -14.13
CA PHE A 196 6.73 -4.16 -12.81
C PHE A 196 7.82 -3.81 -11.79
N PRO A 197 7.65 -2.75 -10.97
CA PRO A 197 8.68 -2.26 -10.05
C PRO A 197 9.16 -3.34 -9.07
N GLN A 198 10.45 -3.64 -9.10
CA GLN A 198 11.10 -4.61 -8.20
C GLN A 198 11.77 -3.94 -7.00
N ASN A 199 12.01 -2.63 -7.05
CA ASN A 199 12.61 -1.88 -5.96
C ASN A 199 11.55 -1.53 -4.90
N PRO A 200 11.68 -2.01 -3.64
CA PRO A 200 10.72 -1.75 -2.58
C PRO A 200 10.52 -0.27 -2.27
N THR A 201 11.58 0.52 -2.34
CA THR A 201 11.54 1.98 -2.13
C THR A 201 10.68 2.67 -3.19
N GLU A 202 10.85 2.30 -4.45
CA GLU A 202 10.05 2.81 -5.56
C GLU A 202 8.57 2.41 -5.39
N GLN A 203 8.31 1.15 -5.01
CA GLN A 203 6.96 0.67 -4.71
C GLN A 203 6.30 1.50 -3.60
N LEU A 204 7.02 1.75 -2.50
CA LEU A 204 6.53 2.53 -1.37
C LEU A 204 6.17 3.95 -1.77
N MET A 205 7.06 4.65 -2.45
CA MET A 205 6.81 6.04 -2.86
C MET A 205 5.68 6.15 -3.88
N GLY A 206 5.57 5.20 -4.80
CA GLY A 206 4.43 5.09 -5.70
C GLY A 206 3.10 4.91 -4.96
N ALA A 207 3.08 4.06 -3.93
CA ALA A 207 1.90 3.82 -3.09
C ALA A 207 1.50 5.06 -2.26
N VAL A 208 2.46 5.75 -1.64
CA VAL A 208 2.20 7.00 -0.89
C VAL A 208 1.60 8.07 -1.81
N LYS A 209 2.20 8.25 -2.98
CA LYS A 209 1.70 9.19 -3.99
C LYS A 209 0.30 8.84 -4.45
N ALA A 210 0.00 7.56 -4.67
CA ALA A 210 -1.32 7.10 -5.08
C ALA A 210 -2.38 7.34 -3.99
N VAL A 211 -2.05 7.12 -2.72
CA VAL A 211 -2.98 7.40 -1.62
C VAL A 211 -3.24 8.90 -1.50
N PHE A 212 -2.24 9.76 -1.61
CA PHE A 212 -2.46 11.21 -1.65
C PHE A 212 -3.33 11.61 -2.83
N ARG A 213 -3.07 11.08 -4.02
CA ARG A 213 -3.86 11.34 -5.23
C ARG A 213 -5.32 10.90 -5.07
N SER A 214 -5.57 9.81 -4.33
CA SER A 214 -6.92 9.28 -4.14
C SER A 214 -7.87 10.24 -3.41
N TRP A 215 -7.35 11.28 -2.73
CA TRP A 215 -8.14 12.36 -2.18
C TRP A 215 -8.97 13.08 -3.26
N ASP A 216 -8.45 13.18 -4.48
CA ASP A 216 -9.12 13.78 -5.64
C ASP A 216 -9.84 12.78 -6.55
N ASN A 217 -9.98 11.53 -6.15
CA ASN A 217 -10.80 10.58 -6.89
C ASN A 217 -12.25 11.09 -7.01
N PRO A 218 -12.93 10.92 -8.15
CA PRO A 218 -14.29 11.41 -8.34
C PRO A 218 -15.26 10.95 -7.24
N ARG A 219 -15.18 9.68 -6.82
CA ARG A 219 -15.98 9.15 -5.71
C ARG A 219 -15.71 9.87 -4.38
N ALA A 220 -14.43 10.18 -4.10
CA ALA A 220 -14.04 10.87 -2.88
C ALA A 220 -14.51 12.34 -2.88
N ILE A 221 -14.45 13.01 -4.01
CA ILE A 221 -14.95 14.38 -4.18
C ILE A 221 -16.47 14.45 -3.95
N VAL A 222 -17.22 13.53 -4.57
CA VAL A 222 -18.69 13.46 -4.39
C VAL A 222 -19.05 13.18 -2.93
N TYR A 223 -18.37 12.19 -2.31
CA TYR A 223 -18.60 11.86 -0.91
C TYR A 223 -18.34 13.05 0.02
N ARG A 224 -17.23 13.77 -0.19
CA ARG A 224 -16.91 14.97 0.62
C ARG A 224 -17.99 16.05 0.48
N ARG A 225 -18.47 16.31 -0.72
CA ARG A 225 -19.56 17.27 -0.96
C ARG A 225 -20.85 16.88 -0.25
N MET A 226 -21.20 15.59 -0.27
CA MET A 226 -22.42 15.08 0.38
C MET A 226 -22.35 15.10 1.91
N ASN A 227 -21.15 15.14 2.48
CA ASN A 227 -20.93 15.08 3.93
C ASN A 227 -20.29 16.36 4.49
N ASP A 228 -20.29 17.45 3.73
CA ASP A 228 -19.71 18.75 4.11
C ASP A 228 -18.26 18.67 4.61
N ILE A 229 -17.46 17.77 4.00
CA ILE A 229 -16.04 17.60 4.33
C ILE A 229 -15.21 18.56 3.47
N PRO A 230 -14.43 19.47 4.08
CA PRO A 230 -13.57 20.40 3.35
C PRO A 230 -12.53 19.70 2.47
N GLY A 231 -12.32 20.23 1.26
CA GLY A 231 -11.37 19.69 0.30
C GLY A 231 -9.90 19.88 0.68
N ASP A 232 -9.61 20.85 1.53
CA ASP A 232 -8.26 21.20 1.99
C ASP A 232 -7.76 20.37 3.20
N TRP A 233 -8.57 19.44 3.69
CA TRP A 233 -8.19 18.63 4.85
C TRP A 233 -7.10 17.59 4.55
N GLY A 234 -7.06 17.04 3.33
CA GLY A 234 -6.14 15.98 2.96
C GLY A 234 -6.44 14.60 3.61
N THR A 235 -5.56 13.64 3.32
CA THR A 235 -5.64 12.25 3.82
C THR A 235 -4.32 11.80 4.39
#